data_b6fc856106952bfd28acf8feec89a97e
#
_entry.id   b6fc856106952bfd28acf8feec89a97e
#
_cell.length_a   1.000
_cell.length_b   1.000
_cell.length_c   1.000
_cell.angle_alpha   90.00
_cell.angle_beta   90.00
_cell.angle_gamma   90.00
#
_symmetry.space_group_name_H-M   'P 1'
#
loop_
_entity.id
_entity.type
_entity.pdbx_description
1 polymer ?
#
loop_
_entity_poly.entity_id
_entity_poly.type
_entity_poly.pdbx_seq_one_letter_code
_entity_poly.pdbx_strand_id
1 'polypeptide(L)'
;MPPVPVDDDAVVHAPTDVYGKEDALGQKVVIVGGSSTGAETGIHLAEKGHDVVILTRNRMLAEDSNVVHFYDTMVMAWESLDNFIWIPEATTTHVSKNGVSYTDMFGNEQFIKADSIILCGGVTPNQEEAMSFYAAADWCTLIGDCEKPGNVQKCMRQALGAVTAL
;
A
#
# COMPACT_ATOMS: atom_id res chain seq x y z
N MET A 1 -3.46 8.77 6.37
CA MET A 1 -2.26 9.50 5.90
C MET A 1 -2.74 10.86 5.46
N PRO A 2 -2.13 11.99 5.82
CA PRO A 2 -2.51 13.25 5.22
C PRO A 2 -2.33 13.10 3.69
N PRO A 3 -3.23 13.69 2.88
CA PRO A 3 -3.11 13.60 1.44
C PRO A 3 -1.78 14.22 1.00
N VAL A 4 -1.00 13.45 0.25
CA VAL A 4 0.22 13.96 -0.38
C VAL A 4 -0.22 14.88 -1.53
N PRO A 5 0.32 16.09 -1.65
CA PRO A 5 0.07 16.94 -2.81
C PRO A 5 0.47 16.24 -4.11
N VAL A 6 -0.44 16.23 -5.06
CA VAL A 6 -0.25 15.63 -6.39
C VAL A 6 -0.56 16.69 -7.43
N ASP A 7 0.34 16.90 -8.38
CA ASP A 7 0.11 17.82 -9.50
C ASP A 7 -1.03 17.33 -10.38
N ASP A 8 -1.79 18.24 -10.97
CA ASP A 8 -2.95 17.92 -11.85
C ASP A 8 -2.54 17.11 -13.09
N ASP A 9 -1.28 17.25 -13.53
CA ASP A 9 -0.72 16.55 -14.70
C ASP A 9 0.07 15.28 -14.33
N ALA A 10 0.13 14.91 -13.06
CA ALA A 10 0.78 13.69 -12.61
C ALA A 10 -0.14 12.48 -12.82
N VAL A 11 0.39 11.44 -13.48
CA VAL A 11 -0.33 10.17 -13.64
C VAL A 11 0.01 9.26 -12.47
N VAL A 12 -0.99 9.03 -11.62
CA VAL A 12 -0.86 8.15 -10.46
C VAL A 12 -1.82 6.96 -10.58
N HIS A 13 -1.40 5.82 -10.07
CA HIS A 13 -2.16 4.57 -10.08
C HIS A 13 -2.46 4.12 -8.65
N ALA A 14 -3.60 3.46 -8.44
CA ALA A 14 -3.81 2.66 -7.25
C ALA A 14 -3.18 1.27 -7.44
N PRO A 15 -2.82 0.54 -6.35
CA PRO A 15 -2.27 -0.82 -6.46
C PRO A 15 -3.15 -1.76 -7.28
N THR A 16 -4.49 -1.65 -7.12
CA THR A 16 -5.47 -2.47 -7.84
C THR A 16 -5.53 -2.20 -9.35
N ASP A 17 -5.02 -1.06 -9.81
CA ASP A 17 -5.13 -0.66 -11.21
C ASP A 17 -3.99 -1.23 -12.08
N VAL A 18 -2.95 -1.77 -11.44
CA VAL A 18 -1.74 -2.19 -12.16
C VAL A 18 -1.71 -3.67 -12.52
N TYR A 19 -2.38 -4.51 -11.74
CA TYR A 19 -2.43 -5.95 -11.99
C TYR A 19 -3.15 -6.28 -13.31
N GLY A 20 -2.44 -7.00 -14.19
CA GLY A 20 -2.90 -7.33 -15.55
C GLY A 20 -2.78 -6.18 -16.55
N LYS A 21 -2.12 -5.08 -16.15
CA LYS A 21 -1.84 -3.90 -17.00
C LYS A 21 -0.40 -3.42 -16.83
N GLU A 22 0.48 -4.28 -16.38
CA GLU A 22 1.88 -3.96 -16.04
C GLU A 22 2.61 -3.35 -17.24
N ASP A 23 2.35 -3.86 -18.45
CA ASP A 23 2.95 -3.35 -19.70
C ASP A 23 2.60 -1.89 -20.04
N ALA A 24 1.56 -1.33 -19.40
CA ALA A 24 1.18 0.07 -19.57
C ALA A 24 2.00 1.03 -18.68
N LEU A 25 2.74 0.50 -17.71
CA LEU A 25 3.62 1.27 -16.85
C LEU A 25 4.96 1.54 -17.54
N GLY A 26 5.57 2.66 -17.20
CA GLY A 26 6.95 2.94 -17.62
C GLY A 26 7.97 2.09 -16.87
N GLN A 27 9.24 2.16 -17.29
CA GLN A 27 10.30 1.32 -16.74
C GLN A 27 10.56 1.61 -15.27
N LYS A 28 10.60 2.90 -14.88
CA LYS A 28 10.88 3.34 -13.51
C LYS A 28 9.59 3.58 -12.74
N VAL A 29 9.32 2.73 -11.76
CA VAL A 29 8.11 2.79 -10.94
C VAL A 29 8.48 3.23 -9.52
N VAL A 30 7.85 4.30 -9.03
CA VAL A 30 7.94 4.69 -7.62
C VAL A 30 6.63 4.37 -6.91
N ILE A 31 6.73 3.63 -5.80
CA ILE A 31 5.60 3.29 -4.94
C ILE A 31 5.67 4.13 -3.67
N VAL A 32 4.62 4.89 -3.40
CA VAL A 32 4.47 5.69 -2.18
C VAL A 32 3.64 4.91 -1.17
N GLY A 33 4.30 4.40 -0.14
CA GLY A 33 3.70 3.58 0.90
C GLY A 33 4.24 2.15 0.92
N GLY A 34 4.93 1.82 2.01
CA GLY A 34 5.60 0.52 2.21
C GLY A 34 4.85 -0.41 3.16
N SER A 35 3.52 -0.47 3.07
CA SER A 35 2.71 -1.54 3.68
C SER A 35 2.91 -2.87 2.96
N SER A 36 2.31 -3.96 3.46
CA SER A 36 2.29 -5.26 2.78
C SER A 36 1.85 -5.11 1.32
N THR A 37 0.77 -4.34 1.07
CA THR A 37 0.28 -4.08 -0.30
C THR A 37 1.33 -3.40 -1.17
N GLY A 38 2.04 -2.39 -0.64
CA GLY A 38 3.11 -1.72 -1.38
C GLY A 38 4.28 -2.64 -1.69
N ALA A 39 4.68 -3.47 -0.73
CA ALA A 39 5.75 -4.44 -0.89
C ALA A 39 5.39 -5.52 -1.92
N GLU A 40 4.19 -6.13 -1.82
CA GLU A 40 3.69 -7.12 -2.77
C GLU A 40 3.59 -6.57 -4.19
N THR A 41 3.01 -5.36 -4.34
CA THR A 41 2.93 -4.69 -5.63
C THR A 41 4.31 -4.42 -6.21
N GLY A 42 5.26 -3.99 -5.37
CA GLY A 42 6.62 -3.72 -5.80
C GLY A 42 7.38 -4.97 -6.23
N ILE A 43 7.28 -6.05 -5.47
CA ILE A 43 7.87 -7.36 -5.83
C ILE A 43 7.28 -7.82 -7.17
N HIS A 44 5.96 -7.82 -7.30
CA HIS A 44 5.29 -8.22 -8.53
C HIS A 44 5.78 -7.43 -9.77
N LEU A 45 5.90 -6.11 -9.65
CA LEU A 45 6.37 -5.27 -10.75
C LEU A 45 7.86 -5.46 -11.05
N ALA A 46 8.69 -5.67 -10.04
CA ALA A 46 10.10 -5.97 -10.23
C ALA A 46 10.31 -7.34 -10.91
N GLU A 47 9.51 -8.35 -10.56
CA GLU A 47 9.47 -9.65 -11.28
C GLU A 47 9.01 -9.52 -12.74
N LYS A 48 8.22 -8.49 -13.06
CA LYS A 48 7.83 -8.14 -14.44
C LYS A 48 8.88 -7.31 -15.18
N GLY A 49 9.98 -6.95 -14.51
CA GLY A 49 11.12 -6.27 -15.12
C GLY A 49 11.14 -4.76 -14.96
N HIS A 50 10.25 -4.17 -14.17
CA HIS A 50 10.29 -2.74 -13.84
C HIS A 50 11.38 -2.45 -12.79
N ASP A 51 11.97 -1.26 -12.85
CA ASP A 51 12.88 -0.73 -11.83
C ASP A 51 12.03 -0.09 -10.72
N VAL A 52 11.94 -0.74 -9.57
CA VAL A 52 11.02 -0.35 -8.50
C VAL A 52 11.74 0.32 -7.35
N VAL A 53 11.22 1.47 -6.92
CA VAL A 53 11.62 2.15 -5.69
C VAL A 53 10.40 2.36 -4.80
N ILE A 54 10.45 1.86 -3.55
CA ILE A 54 9.39 2.08 -2.56
C ILE A 54 9.83 3.12 -1.54
N LEU A 55 9.00 4.14 -1.32
CA LEU A 55 9.16 5.10 -0.23
C LEU A 55 8.27 4.70 0.95
N THR A 56 8.84 4.46 2.11
CA THR A 56 8.09 4.16 3.32
C THR A 56 8.48 5.07 4.48
N ARG A 57 7.49 5.54 5.24
CA ARG A 57 7.71 6.32 6.47
C ARG A 57 8.18 5.45 7.64
N ASN A 58 7.92 4.15 7.54
CA ASN A 58 8.30 3.19 8.55
C ASN A 58 9.78 2.82 8.43
N ARG A 59 10.34 2.28 9.49
CA ARG A 59 11.71 1.75 9.50
C ARG A 59 11.84 0.44 8.75
N MET A 60 10.74 -0.29 8.62
CA MET A 60 10.69 -1.58 7.95
C MET A 60 9.67 -1.53 6.82
N LEU A 61 9.97 -2.21 5.73
CA LEU A 61 9.02 -2.48 4.66
C LEU A 61 8.06 -3.57 5.14
N ALA A 62 6.77 -3.45 4.79
CA ALA A 62 5.72 -4.41 5.15
C ALA A 62 5.60 -4.67 6.67
N GLU A 63 5.81 -3.65 7.51
CA GLU A 63 5.73 -3.75 8.98
C GLU A 63 4.34 -4.22 9.48
N ASP A 64 3.30 -4.03 8.68
CA ASP A 64 1.92 -4.46 8.94
C ASP A 64 1.66 -5.93 8.60
N SER A 65 2.62 -6.63 8.01
CA SER A 65 2.49 -8.03 7.62
C SER A 65 2.55 -8.99 8.81
N ASN A 66 2.06 -10.22 8.61
CA ASN A 66 2.18 -11.29 9.60
C ASN A 66 3.63 -11.79 9.67
N VAL A 67 4.27 -11.54 10.81
CA VAL A 67 5.72 -11.73 11.03
C VAL A 67 6.19 -13.18 10.90
N VAL A 68 5.29 -14.19 11.04
CA VAL A 68 5.76 -15.58 11.24
C VAL A 68 6.11 -16.34 9.96
N HIS A 69 5.49 -16.03 8.83
CA HIS A 69 5.75 -16.73 7.56
C HIS A 69 5.73 -15.82 6.34
N PHE A 70 4.85 -14.83 6.34
CA PHE A 70 4.61 -14.01 5.16
C PHE A 70 5.70 -12.95 5.00
N TYR A 71 6.13 -12.34 6.10
CA TYR A 71 7.21 -11.36 6.09
C TYR A 71 8.51 -11.95 5.55
N ASP A 72 8.93 -13.10 6.08
CA ASP A 72 10.18 -13.76 5.66
C ASP A 72 10.14 -14.13 4.16
N THR A 73 8.97 -14.58 3.67
CA THR A 73 8.80 -14.87 2.24
C THR A 73 8.95 -13.62 1.37
N MET A 74 8.38 -12.49 1.80
CA MET A 74 8.57 -11.23 1.10
C MET A 74 10.03 -10.74 1.14
N VAL A 75 10.69 -10.85 2.29
CA VAL A 75 12.12 -10.50 2.42
C VAL A 75 12.96 -11.30 1.42
N MET A 76 12.79 -12.62 1.37
CA MET A 76 13.49 -13.47 0.42
C MET A 76 13.21 -13.08 -1.03
N ALA A 77 11.97 -12.71 -1.34
CA ALA A 77 11.60 -12.30 -2.69
C ALA A 77 12.31 -11.00 -3.10
N TRP A 78 12.16 -9.93 -2.32
CA TRP A 78 12.76 -8.65 -2.72
C TRP A 78 14.29 -8.64 -2.63
N GLU A 79 14.93 -9.42 -1.73
CA GLU A 79 16.37 -9.56 -1.66
C GLU A 79 16.96 -10.31 -2.87
N SER A 80 16.14 -11.07 -3.60
CA SER A 80 16.53 -11.76 -4.83
C SER A 80 16.44 -10.88 -6.08
N LEU A 81 15.93 -9.65 -5.98
CA LEU A 81 15.63 -8.77 -7.11
C LEU A 81 16.58 -7.57 -7.14
N ASP A 82 17.47 -7.52 -8.15
CA ASP A 82 18.43 -6.42 -8.33
C ASP A 82 17.77 -5.09 -8.72
N ASN A 83 16.52 -5.14 -9.21
CA ASN A 83 15.72 -4.00 -9.66
C ASN A 83 14.66 -3.55 -8.63
N PHE A 84 14.81 -3.96 -7.38
CA PHE A 84 13.93 -3.60 -6.28
C PHE A 84 14.72 -2.88 -5.17
N ILE A 85 14.31 -1.66 -4.85
CA ILE A 85 14.90 -0.84 -3.78
C ILE A 85 13.77 -0.28 -2.91
N TRP A 86 14.00 -0.18 -1.62
CA TRP A 86 13.11 0.56 -0.73
C TRP A 86 13.89 1.52 0.17
N ILE A 87 13.28 2.66 0.49
CA ILE A 87 13.87 3.74 1.28
C ILE A 87 13.04 3.90 2.55
N PRO A 88 13.61 3.52 3.71
CA PRO A 88 12.95 3.70 5.01
C PRO A 88 12.94 5.15 5.45
N GLU A 89 12.05 5.45 6.41
CA GLU A 89 11.93 6.75 7.07
C GLU A 89 11.87 7.92 6.06
N ALA A 90 11.30 7.64 4.89
CA ALA A 90 11.10 8.59 3.79
C ALA A 90 9.67 9.13 3.80
N THR A 91 9.51 10.40 4.04
CA THR A 91 8.20 11.07 4.04
C THR A 91 7.99 11.75 2.70
N THR A 92 7.10 11.23 1.87
CA THR A 92 6.73 11.84 0.60
C THR A 92 6.08 13.21 0.84
N THR A 93 6.62 14.23 0.18
CA THR A 93 6.17 15.62 0.31
C THR A 93 5.38 16.09 -0.91
N HIS A 94 5.68 15.59 -2.11
CA HIS A 94 5.02 16.01 -3.33
C HIS A 94 5.14 14.96 -4.45
N VAL A 95 4.12 14.85 -5.28
CA VAL A 95 4.07 13.99 -6.45
C VAL A 95 3.86 14.85 -7.69
N SER A 96 4.78 14.75 -8.65
CA SER A 96 4.72 15.43 -9.94
C SER A 96 4.74 14.44 -11.09
N LYS A 97 4.46 14.89 -12.31
CA LYS A 97 4.55 14.04 -13.51
C LYS A 97 5.92 13.43 -13.76
N ASN A 98 6.97 14.03 -13.19
CA ASN A 98 8.36 13.60 -13.43
C ASN A 98 8.92 12.73 -12.31
N GLY A 99 8.18 12.55 -11.20
CA GLY A 99 8.65 11.78 -10.05
C GLY A 99 8.10 12.26 -8.72
N VAL A 100 8.76 11.86 -7.65
CA VAL A 100 8.33 12.02 -6.27
C VAL A 100 9.39 12.74 -5.45
N SER A 101 8.98 13.81 -4.77
CA SER A 101 9.78 14.49 -3.74
C SER A 101 9.49 13.89 -2.37
N TYR A 102 10.53 13.73 -1.57
CA TYR A 102 10.41 13.22 -0.21
C TYR A 102 11.48 13.82 0.70
N THR A 103 11.24 13.76 2.01
CA THR A 103 12.22 14.08 3.04
C THR A 103 12.79 12.78 3.57
N ASP A 104 14.12 12.66 3.58
CA ASP A 104 14.81 11.48 4.11
C ASP A 104 14.86 11.47 5.66
N MET A 105 15.42 10.42 6.25
CA MET A 105 15.58 10.26 7.70
C MET A 105 16.42 11.35 8.38
N PHE A 106 17.20 12.08 7.60
CA PHE A 106 18.04 13.19 8.09
C PHE A 106 17.38 14.56 7.93
N GLY A 107 16.17 14.61 7.37
CA GLY A 107 15.45 15.84 7.10
C GLY A 107 15.83 16.55 5.80
N ASN A 108 16.62 15.91 4.92
CA ASN A 108 16.98 16.48 3.64
C ASN A 108 15.90 16.22 2.60
N GLU A 109 15.62 17.22 1.77
CA GLU A 109 14.75 17.05 0.61
C GLU A 109 15.48 16.28 -0.50
N GLN A 110 14.78 15.29 -1.04
CA GLN A 110 15.24 14.39 -2.07
C GLN A 110 14.20 14.31 -3.20
N PHE A 111 14.61 13.89 -4.39
CA PHE A 111 13.73 13.69 -5.54
C PHE A 111 14.09 12.40 -6.29
N ILE A 112 13.10 11.58 -6.60
CA ILE A 112 13.25 10.39 -7.41
C ILE A 112 12.45 10.57 -8.71
N LYS A 113 13.12 10.44 -9.85
CA LYS A 113 12.45 10.38 -11.15
C LYS A 113 11.65 9.08 -11.28
N ALA A 114 10.45 9.19 -11.81
CA ALA A 114 9.57 8.07 -12.08
C ALA A 114 8.86 8.25 -13.42
N ASP A 115 8.66 7.14 -14.12
CA ASP A 115 7.82 7.09 -15.31
C ASP A 115 6.37 6.75 -14.93
N SER A 116 6.19 6.03 -13.81
CA SER A 116 4.89 5.71 -13.22
C SER A 116 4.94 5.78 -11.69
N ILE A 117 3.86 6.25 -11.08
CA ILE A 117 3.78 6.42 -9.63
C ILE A 117 2.57 5.67 -9.10
N ILE A 118 2.77 4.86 -8.05
CA ILE A 118 1.70 4.09 -7.42
C ILE A 118 1.52 4.58 -5.99
N LEU A 119 0.29 4.95 -5.64
CA LEU A 119 -0.03 5.44 -4.30
C LEU A 119 -0.67 4.33 -3.45
N CYS A 120 0.13 3.77 -2.53
CA CYS A 120 -0.30 2.79 -1.54
C CYS A 120 -0.63 3.46 -0.20
N GLY A 121 -1.50 4.48 -0.24
CA GLY A 121 -1.81 5.36 0.91
C GLY A 121 -2.70 4.75 1.99
N GLY A 122 -3.06 3.47 1.89
CA GLY A 122 -4.03 2.79 2.74
C GLY A 122 -5.44 2.83 2.17
N VAL A 123 -6.38 2.27 2.93
CA VAL A 123 -7.80 2.20 2.56
C VAL A 123 -8.65 2.88 3.63
N THR A 124 -9.77 3.45 3.22
CA THR A 124 -10.75 4.07 4.12
C THR A 124 -11.95 3.12 4.27
N PRO A 125 -12.42 2.87 5.51
CA PRO A 125 -13.60 2.01 5.72
C PRO A 125 -14.84 2.63 5.06
N ASN A 126 -15.62 1.81 4.35
CA ASN A 126 -16.91 2.23 3.79
C ASN A 126 -18.05 2.05 4.82
N GLN A 127 -17.92 2.72 5.97
CA GLN A 127 -18.84 2.58 7.10
C GLN A 127 -20.24 3.12 6.80
N GLU A 128 -20.34 4.20 6.05
CA GLU A 128 -21.63 4.83 5.75
C GLU A 128 -22.53 3.89 4.94
N GLU A 129 -22.01 3.31 3.86
CA GLU A 129 -22.72 2.32 3.07
C GLU A 129 -23.03 1.06 3.91
N ALA A 130 -22.07 0.55 4.66
CA ALA A 130 -22.26 -0.63 5.50
C ALA A 130 -23.34 -0.40 6.58
N MET A 131 -23.38 0.78 7.20
CA MET A 131 -24.40 1.17 8.16
C MET A 131 -25.79 1.33 7.54
N SER A 132 -25.90 1.58 6.24
CA SER A 132 -27.20 1.65 5.56
C SER A 132 -27.97 0.31 5.60
N PHE A 133 -27.27 -0.80 5.81
CA PHE A 133 -27.85 -2.15 5.95
C PHE A 133 -28.21 -2.50 7.39
N TYR A 134 -27.96 -1.62 8.38
CA TYR A 134 -28.14 -1.93 9.81
C TYR A 134 -29.57 -2.36 10.16
N ALA A 135 -30.58 -1.79 9.50
CA ALA A 135 -31.99 -2.14 9.70
C ALA A 135 -32.50 -3.26 8.79
N ALA A 136 -31.63 -3.91 8.02
CA ALA A 136 -32.03 -4.98 7.09
C ALA A 136 -32.29 -6.32 7.79
N ALA A 137 -31.87 -6.47 9.06
CA ALA A 137 -32.06 -7.67 9.88
C ALA A 137 -32.18 -7.29 11.35
N ASP A 138 -32.73 -8.20 12.15
CA ASP A 138 -32.92 -8.00 13.61
C ASP A 138 -31.57 -7.84 14.33
N TRP A 139 -30.52 -8.39 13.75
CA TRP A 139 -29.14 -8.25 14.22
C TRP A 139 -28.20 -7.98 13.06
N CYS A 140 -27.39 -6.96 13.19
CA CYS A 140 -26.40 -6.56 12.20
C CYS A 140 -25.15 -6.04 12.92
N THR A 141 -23.98 -6.42 12.45
CA THR A 141 -22.69 -5.89 12.93
C THR A 141 -21.70 -5.72 11.80
N LEU A 142 -20.85 -4.72 11.90
CA LEU A 142 -19.78 -4.49 10.94
C LEU A 142 -18.56 -5.33 11.30
N ILE A 143 -17.93 -5.94 10.30
CA ILE A 143 -16.68 -6.69 10.44
C ILE A 143 -15.77 -6.40 9.25
N GLY A 144 -14.46 -6.67 9.39
CA GLY A 144 -13.49 -6.49 8.32
C GLY A 144 -13.30 -5.05 7.93
N ASP A 145 -13.02 -4.81 6.66
CA ASP A 145 -12.61 -3.49 6.16
C ASP A 145 -13.71 -2.43 6.18
N CYS A 146 -14.98 -2.82 6.26
CA CYS A 146 -16.07 -1.87 6.44
C CYS A 146 -16.14 -1.29 7.86
N GLU A 147 -15.55 -1.96 8.87
CA GLU A 147 -15.40 -1.42 10.23
C GLU A 147 -14.06 -0.74 10.41
N LYS A 148 -12.98 -1.50 10.19
CA LYS A 148 -11.60 -1.03 10.31
C LYS A 148 -10.68 -1.86 9.43
N PRO A 149 -10.06 -1.28 8.41
CA PRO A 149 -9.14 -1.97 7.52
C PRO A 149 -8.08 -2.80 8.25
N GLY A 150 -7.81 -3.99 7.74
CA GLY A 150 -6.88 -4.91 8.37
C GLY A 150 -6.59 -6.12 7.51
N ASN A 151 -6.09 -7.17 8.13
CA ASN A 151 -5.79 -8.44 7.48
C ASN A 151 -6.89 -9.49 7.72
N VAL A 152 -6.81 -10.61 7.00
CA VAL A 152 -7.75 -11.73 7.11
C VAL A 152 -7.86 -12.25 8.55
N GLN A 153 -6.75 -12.33 9.28
CA GLN A 153 -6.74 -12.81 10.67
C GLN A 153 -7.63 -11.93 11.56
N LYS A 154 -7.55 -10.61 11.39
CA LYS A 154 -8.39 -9.66 12.16
C LYS A 154 -9.85 -9.82 11.78
N CYS A 155 -10.17 -9.92 10.49
CA CYS A 155 -11.52 -10.14 10.01
C CYS A 155 -12.12 -11.45 10.59
N MET A 156 -11.37 -12.54 10.58
CA MET A 156 -11.80 -13.82 11.16
C MET A 156 -12.05 -13.75 12.66
N ARG A 157 -11.24 -13.01 13.42
CA ARG A 157 -11.48 -12.78 14.86
C ARG A 157 -12.74 -11.97 15.11
N GLN A 158 -12.98 -10.93 14.30
CA GLN A 158 -14.21 -10.14 14.39
C GLN A 158 -15.44 -10.99 14.07
N ALA A 159 -15.39 -11.81 13.01
CA ALA A 159 -16.47 -12.72 12.64
C ALA A 159 -16.77 -13.73 13.76
N LEU A 160 -15.74 -14.34 14.35
CA LEU A 160 -15.91 -15.25 15.49
C LEU A 160 -16.55 -14.53 16.67
N GLY A 161 -16.08 -13.33 17.03
CA GLY A 161 -16.67 -12.54 18.11
C GLY A 161 -18.12 -12.18 17.85
N ALA A 162 -18.46 -11.82 16.62
CA ALA A 162 -19.82 -11.51 16.21
C ALA A 162 -20.76 -12.70 16.39
N VAL A 163 -20.37 -13.89 15.93
CA VAL A 163 -21.19 -15.12 16.05
C VAL A 163 -21.32 -15.61 17.49
N THR A 164 -20.29 -15.44 18.32
CA THR A 164 -20.33 -15.86 19.72
C THR A 164 -21.14 -14.91 20.63
N ALA A 165 -21.50 -13.74 20.14
CA ALA A 165 -22.35 -12.76 20.84
C ALA A 165 -23.86 -12.93 20.56
N LEU A 166 -24.23 -13.86 19.68
CA LEU A 166 -25.63 -14.28 19.41
C LEU A 166 -26.09 -15.30 20.43
#